data_b14eb53e83f39edcb221ffb68d99aff7
#
_entry.id   b14eb53e83f39edcb221ffb68d99aff7
#
_cell.length_a   1.000
_cell.length_b   1.000
_cell.length_c   1.000
_cell.angle_alpha   90.00
_cell.angle_beta   90.00
_cell.angle_gamma   90.00
#
_symmetry.space_group_name_H-M   'P 1'
#
loop_
_entity.id
_entity.type
_entity.pdbx_description
1 polymer ?
#
loop_
_entity_poly.entity_id
_entity_poly.type
_entity_poly.pdbx_seq_one_letter_code
_entity_poly.pdbx_strand_id
1 'polypeptide(L)'
;MFADIASEMLYPVIPVYLKEIGFSVFLIGVLEGVAEFTAGLSKGYFGKLSDEKGLRLPFIKGGYFLSALSKPMMAIFTFPLWIFAARTIDRLGKGLRTAARDALLSQNATLQTKARVFAFHRGMDTLGAVTGPLIALLFLQYFPRQYGFLFYLALIPGVIAVSFIFLLKEKKNPVSTLTKGNFFSFFKYWEISSPQYKKLIIGLLLFALFNSSDIFLLLKTKEITGSDSLTILVYVFYNLVYAVASYPLGALADKIGLKTVFCFGLILFALVYLLFAFSNSTLLVFTGFFIYGIYAASTEGIAKAWITNLSPQNNTGTALGFYTSCQSICSLLASAFAGFLWMMFNSTATFTITAIAAISVFFYMQIFIKKEFGY
;
A
#
# COMPACT_ATOMS: atom_id res chain seq x y z
N MET A 1 -12.37 -0.69 1.72
CA MET A 1 -13.18 -1.21 0.60
C MET A 1 -13.80 -0.11 -0.26
N PHE A 2 -14.89 0.59 0.12
CA PHE A 2 -15.55 1.57 -0.78
C PHE A 2 -14.64 2.69 -1.30
N ALA A 3 -13.79 3.26 -0.46
CA ALA A 3 -12.82 4.26 -0.90
C ALA A 3 -11.77 3.69 -1.87
N ASP A 4 -11.46 2.42 -1.72
CA ASP A 4 -10.50 1.73 -2.60
C ASP A 4 -11.20 1.35 -3.92
N ILE A 5 -12.48 0.92 -3.89
CA ILE A 5 -13.29 0.80 -5.12
C ILE A 5 -13.24 2.11 -5.90
N ALA A 6 -13.51 3.25 -5.25
CA ALA A 6 -13.48 4.56 -5.91
C ALA A 6 -12.12 4.91 -6.54
N SER A 7 -11.03 4.58 -5.87
CA SER A 7 -9.68 4.91 -6.34
C SER A 7 -9.16 3.92 -7.37
N GLU A 8 -9.37 2.62 -7.14
CA GLU A 8 -8.87 1.54 -7.99
C GLU A 8 -9.69 1.42 -9.30
N MET A 9 -10.97 1.85 -9.29
CA MET A 9 -11.76 2.01 -10.53
C MET A 9 -11.09 2.98 -11.51
N LEU A 10 -10.46 4.03 -11.01
CA LEU A 10 -9.84 5.07 -11.83
C LEU A 10 -8.36 4.79 -12.13
N TYR A 11 -7.70 4.00 -11.30
CA TYR A 11 -6.25 3.80 -11.38
C TYR A 11 -5.77 3.34 -12.77
N PRO A 12 -6.34 2.31 -13.42
CA PRO A 12 -5.94 1.89 -14.75
C PRO A 12 -6.40 2.84 -15.86
N VAL A 13 -7.41 3.66 -15.59
CA VAL A 13 -8.05 4.54 -16.57
C VAL A 13 -7.36 5.92 -16.65
N ILE A 14 -6.82 6.41 -15.53
CA ILE A 14 -6.18 7.73 -15.46
C ILE A 14 -5.10 7.93 -16.53
N PRO A 15 -4.11 7.04 -16.73
CA PRO A 15 -3.09 7.24 -17.76
C PRO A 15 -3.66 7.31 -19.18
N VAL A 16 -4.70 6.50 -19.47
CA VAL A 16 -5.38 6.48 -20.77
C VAL A 16 -6.12 7.78 -21.00
N TYR A 17 -6.90 8.22 -20.02
CA TYR A 17 -7.61 9.50 -20.05
C TYR A 17 -6.67 10.68 -20.22
N LEU A 18 -5.58 10.75 -19.46
CA LEU A 18 -4.59 11.81 -19.55
C LEU A 18 -3.95 11.89 -20.94
N LYS A 19 -3.66 10.73 -21.53
CA LYS A 19 -3.14 10.66 -22.89
C LYS A 19 -4.15 11.15 -23.91
N GLU A 20 -5.43 10.82 -23.76
CA GLU A 20 -6.50 11.26 -24.66
C GLU A 20 -6.71 12.79 -24.63
N ILE A 21 -6.60 13.42 -23.45
CA ILE A 21 -6.68 14.89 -23.31
C ILE A 21 -5.36 15.61 -23.63
N GLY A 22 -4.36 14.92 -24.19
CA GLY A 22 -3.14 15.51 -24.75
C GLY A 22 -1.93 15.57 -23.81
N PHE A 23 -1.94 14.86 -22.66
CA PHE A 23 -0.77 14.78 -21.82
C PHE A 23 0.33 13.90 -22.46
N SER A 24 1.57 14.39 -22.45
CA SER A 24 2.73 13.58 -22.80
C SER A 24 2.98 12.50 -21.72
N VAL A 25 3.60 11.40 -22.13
CA VAL A 25 4.00 10.31 -21.19
C VAL A 25 4.91 10.86 -20.09
N PHE A 26 5.79 11.79 -20.43
CA PHE A 26 6.64 12.48 -19.45
C PHE A 26 5.84 13.24 -18.42
N LEU A 27 4.85 14.04 -18.85
CA LEU A 27 4.00 14.82 -17.94
C LEU A 27 3.14 13.92 -17.03
N ILE A 28 2.66 12.78 -17.53
CA ILE A 28 1.97 11.76 -16.74
C ILE A 28 2.90 11.20 -15.67
N GLY A 29 4.14 10.87 -16.04
CA GLY A 29 5.13 10.36 -15.08
C GLY A 29 5.48 11.36 -13.99
N VAL A 30 5.67 12.64 -14.35
CA VAL A 30 5.91 13.71 -13.37
C VAL A 30 4.72 13.88 -12.43
N LEU A 31 3.49 13.88 -12.96
CA LEU A 31 2.26 14.02 -12.19
C LEU A 31 2.11 12.88 -11.16
N GLU A 32 2.26 11.63 -11.59
CA GLU A 32 2.17 10.48 -10.69
C GLU A 32 3.33 10.46 -9.67
N GLY A 33 4.54 10.82 -10.09
CA GLY A 33 5.69 10.91 -9.20
C GLY A 33 5.50 11.92 -8.07
N VAL A 34 5.06 13.14 -8.40
CA VAL A 34 4.76 14.18 -7.40
C VAL A 34 3.59 13.77 -6.51
N ALA A 35 2.57 13.16 -7.08
CA ALA A 35 1.41 12.69 -6.35
C ALA A 35 1.78 11.62 -5.30
N GLU A 36 2.54 10.60 -5.69
CA GLU A 36 3.00 9.54 -4.76
C GLU A 36 3.99 10.06 -3.71
N PHE A 37 4.89 10.96 -4.08
CA PHE A 37 5.79 11.63 -3.13
C PHE A 37 5.01 12.42 -2.08
N THR A 38 4.01 13.18 -2.52
CA THR A 38 3.12 13.92 -1.62
C THR A 38 2.39 12.99 -0.66
N ALA A 39 1.82 11.89 -1.16
CA ALA A 39 1.17 10.88 -0.32
C ALA A 39 2.15 10.28 0.70
N GLY A 40 3.34 9.92 0.26
CA GLY A 40 4.38 9.31 1.10
C GLY A 40 4.76 10.18 2.30
N LEU A 41 5.19 11.40 2.05
CA LEU A 41 5.63 12.33 3.10
C LEU A 41 4.47 12.79 4.00
N SER A 42 3.29 13.01 3.42
CA SER A 42 2.11 13.42 4.18
C SER A 42 1.71 12.42 5.26
N LYS A 43 1.90 11.12 5.05
CA LYS A 43 1.63 10.07 6.05
C LYS A 43 2.41 10.29 7.34
N GLY A 44 3.69 10.67 7.24
CA GLY A 44 4.54 10.97 8.40
C GLY A 44 4.06 12.19 9.18
N TYR A 45 3.87 13.28 8.49
CA TYR A 45 3.44 14.55 9.09
C TYR A 45 2.06 14.43 9.75
N PHE A 46 1.05 13.97 9.04
CA PHE A 46 -0.30 13.86 9.58
C PHE A 46 -0.45 12.74 10.61
N GLY A 47 0.35 11.69 10.53
CA GLY A 47 0.44 10.69 11.59
C GLY A 47 0.86 11.33 12.91
N LYS A 48 1.96 12.10 12.90
CA LYS A 48 2.44 12.87 14.06
C LYS A 48 1.41 13.89 14.53
N LEU A 49 0.86 14.69 13.62
CA LEU A 49 -0.10 15.73 13.99
C LEU A 49 -1.38 15.15 14.62
N SER A 50 -1.81 13.95 14.21
CA SER A 50 -2.93 13.25 14.82
C SER A 50 -2.62 12.76 16.24
N ASP A 51 -1.36 12.35 16.51
CA ASP A 51 -0.87 12.00 17.86
C ASP A 51 -0.80 13.25 18.75
N GLU A 52 -0.26 14.36 18.24
CA GLU A 52 -0.17 15.64 18.98
C GLU A 52 -1.54 16.20 19.38
N LYS A 53 -2.56 16.00 18.56
CA LYS A 53 -3.92 16.45 18.87
C LYS A 53 -4.72 15.46 19.71
N GLY A 54 -4.26 14.20 19.83
CA GLY A 54 -4.99 13.12 20.49
C GLY A 54 -6.33 12.80 19.81
N LEU A 55 -6.49 13.14 18.54
CA LEU A 55 -7.70 12.91 17.73
C LEU A 55 -7.32 12.33 16.38
N ARG A 56 -7.96 11.24 15.99
CA ARG A 56 -7.74 10.53 14.71
C ARG A 56 -8.82 10.84 13.68
N LEU A 57 -10.08 10.84 14.12
CA LEU A 57 -11.23 10.98 13.22
C LEU A 57 -11.24 12.25 12.38
N PRO A 58 -10.84 13.44 12.84
CA PRO A 58 -10.79 14.62 11.97
C PRO A 58 -9.89 14.43 10.75
N PHE A 59 -8.72 13.79 10.94
CA PHE A 59 -7.79 13.48 9.85
C PHE A 59 -8.35 12.43 8.90
N ILE A 60 -9.00 11.41 9.45
CA ILE A 60 -9.65 10.34 8.67
C ILE A 60 -10.79 10.92 7.85
N LYS A 61 -11.70 11.69 8.47
CA LYS A 61 -12.84 12.35 7.80
C LYS A 61 -12.37 13.28 6.70
N GLY A 62 -11.42 14.18 7.00
CA GLY A 62 -10.85 15.10 6.03
C GLY A 62 -10.16 14.39 4.87
N GLY A 63 -9.40 13.32 5.15
CA GLY A 63 -8.69 12.55 4.13
C GLY A 63 -9.63 11.80 3.18
N TYR A 64 -10.69 11.17 3.69
CA TYR A 64 -11.69 10.51 2.83
C TYR A 64 -12.51 11.53 2.04
N PHE A 65 -12.88 12.65 2.65
CA PHE A 65 -13.59 13.73 1.97
C PHE A 65 -12.79 14.33 0.81
N LEU A 66 -11.50 14.68 1.05
CA LEU A 66 -10.61 15.19 -0.01
C LEU A 66 -10.44 14.17 -1.15
N SER A 67 -10.26 12.91 -0.80
CA SER A 67 -10.13 11.85 -1.80
C SER A 67 -11.41 11.62 -2.60
N ALA A 68 -12.60 11.74 -1.99
CA ALA A 68 -13.87 11.63 -2.70
C ALA A 68 -14.09 12.83 -3.62
N LEU A 69 -13.82 14.06 -3.13
CA LEU A 69 -13.98 15.30 -3.88
C LEU A 69 -13.05 15.38 -5.10
N SER A 70 -11.84 14.87 -4.99
CA SER A 70 -10.84 14.87 -6.08
C SER A 70 -11.29 14.09 -7.32
N LYS A 71 -12.16 13.07 -7.17
CA LYS A 71 -12.62 12.24 -8.29
C LYS A 71 -13.37 13.06 -9.36
N PRO A 72 -14.49 13.73 -9.04
CA PRO A 72 -15.19 14.58 -10.02
C PRO A 72 -14.34 15.77 -10.47
N MET A 73 -13.44 16.31 -9.61
CA MET A 73 -12.56 17.41 -10.02
C MET A 73 -11.75 17.06 -11.27
N MET A 74 -11.28 15.82 -11.42
CA MET A 74 -10.51 15.40 -12.59
C MET A 74 -11.31 15.41 -13.89
N ALA A 75 -12.66 15.43 -13.83
CA ALA A 75 -13.53 15.47 -14.99
C ALA A 75 -14.03 16.88 -15.33
N ILE A 76 -13.93 17.86 -14.42
CA ILE A 76 -14.50 19.20 -14.61
C ILE A 76 -13.70 20.01 -15.64
N PHE A 77 -12.36 19.99 -15.54
CA PHE A 77 -11.47 20.69 -16.44
C PHE A 77 -10.32 19.77 -16.88
N THR A 78 -9.84 19.98 -18.11
CA THR A 78 -8.80 19.14 -18.75
C THR A 78 -7.44 19.81 -18.83
N PHE A 79 -7.28 21.06 -18.37
CA PHE A 79 -5.98 21.74 -18.43
C PHE A 79 -4.99 21.17 -17.38
N PRO A 80 -3.68 21.09 -17.71
CA PRO A 80 -2.70 20.37 -16.92
C PRO A 80 -2.61 20.75 -15.45
N LEU A 81 -2.62 22.06 -15.14
CA LEU A 81 -2.50 22.54 -13.75
C LEU A 81 -3.67 22.09 -12.87
N TRP A 82 -4.90 22.04 -13.43
CA TRP A 82 -6.08 21.58 -12.70
C TRP A 82 -6.02 20.08 -12.40
N ILE A 83 -5.65 19.28 -13.41
CA ILE A 83 -5.47 17.84 -13.23
C ILE A 83 -4.39 17.55 -12.18
N PHE A 84 -3.29 18.33 -12.24
CA PHE A 84 -2.21 18.25 -11.26
C PHE A 84 -2.72 18.53 -9.83
N ALA A 85 -3.51 19.60 -9.68
CA ALA A 85 -4.12 19.97 -8.40
C ALA A 85 -5.08 18.87 -7.91
N ALA A 86 -6.00 18.41 -8.76
CA ALA A 86 -6.96 17.36 -8.42
C ALA A 86 -6.25 16.05 -7.98
N ARG A 87 -5.22 15.63 -8.72
CA ARG A 87 -4.44 14.44 -8.39
C ARG A 87 -3.66 14.58 -7.09
N THR A 88 -3.05 15.75 -6.88
CA THR A 88 -2.32 16.07 -5.63
C THR A 88 -3.27 16.06 -4.43
N ILE A 89 -4.47 16.63 -4.57
CA ILE A 89 -5.51 16.60 -3.52
C ILE A 89 -5.93 15.18 -3.17
N ASP A 90 -6.12 14.30 -4.17
CA ASP A 90 -6.42 12.89 -3.93
C ASP A 90 -5.32 12.21 -3.09
N ARG A 91 -4.07 12.41 -3.48
CA ARG A 91 -2.92 11.81 -2.80
C ARG A 91 -2.67 12.40 -1.42
N LEU A 92 -2.87 13.71 -1.26
CA LEU A 92 -2.85 14.37 0.04
C LEU A 92 -3.94 13.80 0.96
N GLY A 93 -5.16 13.59 0.46
CA GLY A 93 -6.24 12.92 1.18
C GLY A 93 -5.84 11.51 1.66
N LYS A 94 -5.16 10.73 0.81
CA LYS A 94 -4.60 9.42 1.18
C LYS A 94 -3.54 9.55 2.28
N GLY A 95 -2.64 10.53 2.17
CA GLY A 95 -1.62 10.82 3.18
C GLY A 95 -2.21 11.22 4.53
N LEU A 96 -3.22 12.08 4.51
CA LEU A 96 -3.91 12.59 5.69
C LEU A 96 -4.58 11.47 6.51
N ARG A 97 -5.25 10.52 5.85
CA ARG A 97 -6.03 9.48 6.53
C ARG A 97 -5.23 8.26 6.97
N THR A 98 -4.18 7.87 6.23
CA THR A 98 -3.60 6.52 6.34
C THR A 98 -3.02 6.26 7.74
N ALA A 99 -2.08 7.07 8.21
CA ALA A 99 -1.44 6.84 9.51
C ALA A 99 -2.41 7.03 10.69
N ALA A 100 -3.31 8.02 10.61
CA ALA A 100 -4.35 8.25 11.62
C ALA A 100 -5.35 7.08 11.68
N ARG A 101 -5.77 6.54 10.54
CA ARG A 101 -6.66 5.37 10.44
C ARG A 101 -5.99 4.13 11.03
N ASP A 102 -4.76 3.86 10.64
CA ASP A 102 -4.03 2.69 11.11
C ASP A 102 -3.77 2.79 12.63
N ALA A 103 -3.51 3.99 13.16
CA ALA A 103 -3.42 4.21 14.60
C ALA A 103 -4.76 3.98 15.31
N LEU A 104 -5.88 4.42 14.73
CA LEU A 104 -7.22 4.17 15.28
C LEU A 104 -7.56 2.67 15.29
N LEU A 105 -7.21 1.93 14.24
CA LEU A 105 -7.36 0.46 14.20
C LEU A 105 -6.55 -0.20 15.30
N SER A 106 -5.29 0.20 15.48
CA SER A 106 -4.43 -0.32 16.55
C SER A 106 -4.98 -0.08 17.95
N GLN A 107 -5.58 1.08 18.20
CA GLN A 107 -6.16 1.43 19.50
C GLN A 107 -7.41 0.60 19.87
N ASN A 108 -8.16 0.15 18.86
CA ASN A 108 -9.35 -0.67 19.03
C ASN A 108 -9.07 -2.18 18.97
N ALA A 109 -7.80 -2.57 18.93
CA ALA A 109 -7.36 -3.96 18.92
C ALA A 109 -6.48 -4.26 20.14
N THR A 110 -6.58 -5.46 20.69
CA THR A 110 -5.67 -5.97 21.73
C THR A 110 -4.37 -6.47 21.10
N LEU A 111 -3.31 -6.66 21.89
CA LEU A 111 -2.07 -7.24 21.41
C LEU A 111 -2.26 -8.59 20.70
N GLN A 112 -3.25 -9.39 21.15
CA GLN A 112 -3.59 -10.71 20.62
C GLN A 112 -4.47 -10.66 19.36
N THR A 113 -4.94 -9.48 18.95
CA THR A 113 -5.90 -9.35 17.83
C THR A 113 -5.43 -8.34 16.77
N LYS A 114 -4.31 -7.67 16.96
CA LYS A 114 -3.84 -6.63 16.05
C LYS A 114 -3.57 -7.15 14.64
N ALA A 115 -2.93 -8.31 14.52
CA ALA A 115 -2.60 -8.85 13.21
C ALA A 115 -3.86 -9.16 12.39
N ARG A 116 -4.87 -9.82 12.99
CA ARG A 116 -6.14 -10.10 12.29
C ARG A 116 -6.92 -8.83 11.93
N VAL A 117 -6.88 -7.78 12.78
CA VAL A 117 -7.55 -6.51 12.50
C VAL A 117 -6.90 -5.80 11.30
N PHE A 118 -5.57 -5.68 11.28
CA PHE A 118 -4.86 -5.09 10.16
C PHE A 118 -4.97 -5.94 8.88
N ALA A 119 -4.90 -7.26 9.02
CA ALA A 119 -5.06 -8.17 7.90
C ALA A 119 -6.48 -8.14 7.32
N PHE A 120 -7.52 -8.10 8.16
CA PHE A 120 -8.89 -7.91 7.71
C PHE A 120 -9.08 -6.59 6.97
N HIS A 121 -8.56 -5.50 7.55
CA HIS A 121 -8.62 -4.20 6.90
C HIS A 121 -7.93 -4.24 5.52
N ARG A 122 -6.75 -4.85 5.43
CA ARG A 122 -6.02 -4.98 4.16
C ARG A 122 -6.76 -5.85 3.16
N GLY A 123 -7.34 -6.97 3.60
CA GLY A 123 -8.20 -7.82 2.76
C GLY A 123 -9.38 -7.04 2.16
N MET A 124 -10.03 -6.18 2.96
CA MET A 124 -11.10 -5.31 2.47
C MET A 124 -10.62 -4.24 1.47
N ASP A 125 -9.41 -3.68 1.69
CA ASP A 125 -8.80 -2.75 0.73
C ASP A 125 -8.51 -3.49 -0.61
N THR A 126 -7.98 -4.71 -0.54
CA THR A 126 -7.65 -5.54 -1.71
C THR A 126 -8.91 -6.01 -2.46
N LEU A 127 -10.02 -6.30 -1.76
CA LEU A 127 -11.31 -6.53 -2.42
C LEU A 127 -11.76 -5.30 -3.22
N GLY A 128 -11.49 -4.09 -2.71
CA GLY A 128 -11.70 -2.86 -3.46
C GLY A 128 -10.83 -2.78 -4.72
N ALA A 129 -9.59 -3.26 -4.65
CA ALA A 129 -8.67 -3.30 -5.79
C ALA A 129 -9.06 -4.33 -6.85
N VAL A 130 -9.85 -5.35 -6.50
CA VAL A 130 -10.47 -6.27 -7.46
C VAL A 130 -11.73 -5.68 -8.08
N THR A 131 -12.64 -5.19 -7.23
CA THR A 131 -13.97 -4.77 -7.68
C THR A 131 -13.95 -3.44 -8.44
N GLY A 132 -13.07 -2.51 -8.08
CA GLY A 132 -12.95 -1.21 -8.75
C GLY A 132 -12.66 -1.33 -10.25
N PRO A 133 -11.55 -1.94 -10.66
CA PRO A 133 -11.22 -2.14 -12.07
C PRO A 133 -12.27 -2.94 -12.84
N LEU A 134 -12.91 -3.94 -12.22
CA LEU A 134 -14.00 -4.70 -12.86
C LEU A 134 -15.19 -3.82 -13.17
N ILE A 135 -15.60 -2.92 -12.26
CA ILE A 135 -16.67 -1.95 -12.51
C ILE A 135 -16.28 -1.01 -13.67
N ALA A 136 -15.02 -0.53 -13.68
CA ALA A 136 -14.52 0.33 -14.75
C ALA A 136 -14.56 -0.37 -16.12
N LEU A 137 -14.11 -1.61 -16.19
CA LEU A 137 -14.13 -2.42 -17.41
C LEU A 137 -15.56 -2.63 -17.92
N LEU A 138 -16.47 -3.04 -17.04
CA LEU A 138 -17.88 -3.21 -17.40
C LEU A 138 -18.50 -1.90 -17.90
N PHE A 139 -18.24 -0.80 -17.20
CA PHE A 139 -18.74 0.51 -17.63
C PHE A 139 -18.21 0.90 -19.01
N LEU A 140 -16.91 0.81 -19.25
CA LEU A 140 -16.29 1.19 -20.52
C LEU A 140 -16.63 0.23 -21.67
N GLN A 141 -17.04 -1.01 -21.38
CA GLN A 141 -17.57 -1.93 -22.40
C GLN A 141 -18.90 -1.46 -22.96
N TYR A 142 -19.79 -0.91 -22.11
CA TYR A 142 -21.09 -0.38 -22.54
C TYR A 142 -21.02 1.09 -22.98
N PHE A 143 -20.09 1.85 -22.44
CA PHE A 143 -19.90 3.28 -22.69
C PHE A 143 -18.45 3.60 -23.07
N PRO A 144 -18.00 3.20 -24.28
CA PRO A 144 -16.61 3.39 -24.72
C PRO A 144 -16.20 4.87 -24.67
N ARG A 145 -14.98 5.14 -24.18
CA ARG A 145 -14.37 6.48 -24.09
C ARG A 145 -15.09 7.49 -23.17
N GLN A 146 -16.08 7.07 -22.40
CA GLN A 146 -16.79 7.94 -21.46
C GLN A 146 -16.04 8.07 -20.13
N TYR A 147 -14.74 8.40 -20.18
CA TYR A 147 -13.88 8.46 -18.99
C TYR A 147 -14.36 9.52 -17.99
N GLY A 148 -14.87 10.67 -18.46
CA GLY A 148 -15.40 11.72 -17.60
C GLY A 148 -16.56 11.24 -16.71
N PHE A 149 -17.48 10.45 -17.27
CA PHE A 149 -18.58 9.85 -16.50
C PHE A 149 -18.08 8.82 -15.48
N LEU A 150 -17.01 8.11 -15.78
CA LEU A 150 -16.41 7.15 -14.84
C LEU A 150 -15.86 7.86 -13.59
N PHE A 151 -15.31 9.08 -13.75
CA PHE A 151 -14.87 9.89 -12.59
C PHE A 151 -16.06 10.32 -11.72
N TYR A 152 -17.20 10.67 -12.30
CA TYR A 152 -18.42 10.93 -11.54
C TYR A 152 -18.99 9.66 -10.90
N LEU A 153 -18.96 8.52 -11.60
CA LEU A 153 -19.39 7.23 -11.05
C LEU A 153 -18.55 6.84 -9.82
N ALA A 154 -17.24 7.08 -9.84
CA ALA A 154 -16.35 6.82 -8.73
C ALA A 154 -16.66 7.68 -7.48
N LEU A 155 -17.40 8.78 -7.62
CA LEU A 155 -17.88 9.58 -6.49
C LEU A 155 -18.86 8.77 -5.61
N ILE A 156 -19.68 7.89 -6.20
CA ILE A 156 -20.69 7.11 -5.46
C ILE A 156 -20.07 6.28 -4.34
N PRO A 157 -19.15 5.33 -4.62
CA PRO A 157 -18.49 4.59 -3.54
C PRO A 157 -17.64 5.51 -2.64
N GLY A 158 -17.12 6.62 -3.16
CA GLY A 158 -16.43 7.64 -2.36
C GLY A 158 -17.34 8.27 -1.30
N VAL A 159 -18.54 8.69 -1.68
CA VAL A 159 -19.55 9.27 -0.77
C VAL A 159 -20.02 8.24 0.25
N ILE A 160 -20.25 6.99 -0.16
CA ILE A 160 -20.60 5.90 0.77
C ILE A 160 -19.51 5.73 1.83
N ALA A 161 -18.22 5.72 1.42
CA ALA A 161 -17.11 5.63 2.35
C ALA A 161 -17.09 6.81 3.34
N VAL A 162 -17.29 8.03 2.86
CA VAL A 162 -17.35 9.25 3.68
C VAL A 162 -18.51 9.17 4.67
N SER A 163 -19.70 8.76 4.22
CA SER A 163 -20.90 8.64 5.07
C SER A 163 -20.67 7.69 6.25
N PHE A 164 -20.10 6.49 6.00
CA PHE A 164 -19.76 5.56 7.07
C PHE A 164 -18.76 6.14 8.08
N ILE A 165 -17.74 6.87 7.61
CA ILE A 165 -16.74 7.48 8.50
C ILE A 165 -17.36 8.59 9.36
N PHE A 166 -18.34 9.32 8.83
CA PHE A 166 -19.02 10.37 9.62
C PHE A 166 -19.87 9.81 10.76
N LEU A 167 -20.33 8.56 10.67
CA LEU A 167 -21.07 7.88 11.75
C LEU A 167 -20.16 7.47 12.92
N LEU A 168 -18.84 7.41 12.71
CA LEU A 168 -17.89 7.02 13.75
C LEU A 168 -17.75 8.13 14.80
N LYS A 169 -17.65 7.69 16.07
CA LYS A 169 -17.33 8.53 17.23
C LYS A 169 -15.97 8.10 17.79
N GLU A 170 -15.22 9.05 18.27
CA GLU A 170 -13.91 8.81 18.89
C GLU A 170 -13.86 9.42 20.29
N LYS A 171 -13.25 8.68 21.22
CA LYS A 171 -12.86 9.24 22.52
C LYS A 171 -11.49 9.90 22.37
N LYS A 172 -11.29 11.02 23.07
CA LYS A 172 -10.02 11.72 23.08
C LYS A 172 -8.91 10.79 23.61
N ASN A 173 -7.82 10.70 22.87
CA ASN A 173 -6.69 9.84 23.18
C ASN A 173 -5.61 10.59 23.96
N PRO A 174 -4.69 9.87 24.65
CA PRO A 174 -3.50 10.48 25.22
C PRO A 174 -2.71 11.26 24.14
N VAL A 175 -2.34 12.47 24.49
CA VAL A 175 -1.58 13.36 23.60
C VAL A 175 -0.12 12.92 23.54
N SER A 176 0.51 13.02 22.37
CA SER A 176 1.92 12.75 22.20
C SER A 176 2.76 13.73 23.04
N THR A 177 3.84 13.21 23.63
CA THR A 177 4.87 14.01 24.32
C THR A 177 5.88 14.63 23.37
N LEU A 178 5.78 14.34 22.06
CA LEU A 178 6.64 14.92 21.04
C LEU A 178 6.41 16.43 20.91
N THR A 179 7.48 17.19 20.91
CA THR A 179 7.43 18.64 20.72
C THR A 179 6.81 19.02 19.37
N LYS A 180 6.00 20.06 19.38
CA LYS A 180 5.50 20.68 18.14
C LYS A 180 6.67 21.03 17.24
N GLY A 181 6.60 20.72 15.96
CA GLY A 181 7.71 20.92 15.04
C GLY A 181 7.28 21.10 13.60
N ASN A 182 8.24 21.35 12.74
CA ASN A 182 8.07 21.52 11.30
C ASN A 182 7.57 20.23 10.62
N PHE A 183 7.23 20.33 9.33
CA PHE A 183 6.73 19.22 8.52
C PHE A 183 7.54 17.92 8.66
N PHE A 184 8.85 18.02 8.70
CA PHE A 184 9.76 16.88 8.82
C PHE A 184 10.05 16.41 10.26
N SER A 185 9.42 17.01 11.26
CA SER A 185 9.69 16.70 12.66
C SER A 185 9.31 15.28 13.10
N PHE A 186 8.53 14.54 12.29
CA PHE A 186 8.25 13.13 12.54
C PHE A 186 9.50 12.24 12.39
N PHE A 187 10.54 12.68 11.69
CA PHE A 187 11.82 11.97 11.62
C PHE A 187 12.53 11.89 12.97
N LYS A 188 12.31 12.86 13.87
CA LYS A 188 12.85 12.82 15.24
C LYS A 188 12.34 11.64 16.06
N TYR A 189 11.23 11.00 15.62
CA TYR A 189 10.76 9.78 16.27
C TYR A 189 11.80 8.66 16.25
N TRP A 190 12.66 8.63 15.24
CA TRP A 190 13.78 7.68 15.19
C TRP A 190 14.68 7.77 16.43
N GLU A 191 15.00 8.96 16.89
CA GLU A 191 15.92 9.17 18.03
C GLU A 191 15.35 8.59 19.33
N ILE A 192 14.07 8.83 19.58
CA ILE A 192 13.37 8.45 20.82
C ILE A 192 12.76 7.04 20.80
N SER A 193 12.70 6.41 19.63
CA SER A 193 12.08 5.10 19.48
C SER A 193 12.92 3.98 20.12
N SER A 194 12.25 2.90 20.55
CA SER A 194 12.90 1.76 21.18
C SER A 194 13.92 1.07 20.26
N PRO A 195 14.99 0.47 20.80
CA PRO A 195 15.94 -0.31 19.99
C PRO A 195 15.28 -1.44 19.19
N GLN A 196 14.22 -2.04 19.73
CA GLN A 196 13.47 -3.09 19.05
C GLN A 196 12.70 -2.55 17.84
N TYR A 197 12.06 -1.38 17.98
CA TYR A 197 11.43 -0.68 16.87
C TYR A 197 12.46 -0.36 15.78
N LYS A 198 13.62 0.20 16.14
CA LYS A 198 14.69 0.53 15.18
C LYS A 198 15.15 -0.69 14.38
N LYS A 199 15.38 -1.82 15.06
CA LYS A 199 15.77 -3.08 14.40
C LYS A 199 14.68 -3.55 13.44
N LEU A 200 13.41 -3.53 13.86
CA LEU A 200 12.31 -3.90 13.00
C LEU A 200 12.21 -3.00 11.76
N ILE A 201 12.24 -1.69 11.96
CA ILE A 201 12.14 -0.73 10.83
C ILE A 201 13.29 -0.89 9.85
N ILE A 202 14.53 -1.10 10.31
CA ILE A 202 15.66 -1.38 9.42
C ILE A 202 15.36 -2.61 8.56
N GLY A 203 14.93 -3.72 9.14
CA GLY A 203 14.62 -4.92 8.39
C GLY A 203 13.47 -4.73 7.38
N LEU A 204 12.40 -4.02 7.77
CA LEU A 204 11.29 -3.72 6.89
C LEU A 204 11.67 -2.78 5.73
N LEU A 205 12.54 -1.78 5.98
CA LEU A 205 13.02 -0.88 4.94
C LEU A 205 14.05 -1.53 4.02
N LEU A 206 14.92 -2.40 4.55
CA LEU A 206 15.79 -3.24 3.73
C LEU A 206 14.97 -4.13 2.78
N PHE A 207 13.88 -4.73 3.27
CA PHE A 207 12.97 -5.47 2.41
C PHE A 207 12.31 -4.55 1.36
N ALA A 208 11.83 -3.37 1.77
CA ALA A 208 11.16 -2.41 0.88
C ALA A 208 12.08 -1.91 -0.25
N LEU A 209 13.41 -1.84 -0.04
CA LEU A 209 14.39 -1.46 -1.07
C LEU A 209 14.52 -2.48 -2.21
N PHE A 210 14.06 -3.71 -2.02
CA PHE A 210 14.09 -4.76 -3.03
C PHE A 210 12.68 -5.24 -3.41
N ASN A 211 11.65 -4.75 -2.73
CA ASN A 211 10.25 -5.03 -3.06
C ASN A 211 9.77 -4.01 -4.10
N SER A 212 10.11 -4.26 -5.35
CA SER A 212 9.71 -3.43 -6.49
C SER A 212 8.21 -3.54 -6.78
N SER A 213 7.71 -2.68 -7.66
CA SER A 213 6.30 -2.72 -8.10
C SER A 213 5.93 -4.06 -8.74
N ASP A 214 4.72 -4.53 -8.49
CA ASP A 214 4.11 -5.73 -9.08
C ASP A 214 4.13 -5.70 -10.63
N ILE A 215 4.29 -4.52 -11.19
CA ILE A 215 4.37 -4.29 -12.65
C ILE A 215 5.46 -5.16 -13.30
N PHE A 216 6.58 -5.42 -12.61
CA PHE A 216 7.66 -6.25 -13.15
C PHE A 216 7.25 -7.72 -13.28
N LEU A 217 6.47 -8.24 -12.34
CA LEU A 217 5.89 -9.59 -12.44
C LEU A 217 4.86 -9.66 -13.57
N LEU A 218 4.06 -8.61 -13.74
CA LEU A 218 3.08 -8.52 -14.82
C LEU A 218 3.74 -8.40 -16.19
N LEU A 219 4.83 -7.62 -16.33
CA LEU A 219 5.62 -7.54 -17.55
C LEU A 219 6.20 -8.92 -17.91
N LYS A 220 6.75 -9.64 -16.95
CA LYS A 220 7.25 -11.00 -17.16
C LYS A 220 6.12 -11.96 -17.57
N THR A 221 4.95 -11.83 -16.96
CA THR A 221 3.78 -12.60 -17.35
C THR A 221 3.41 -12.36 -18.80
N LYS A 222 3.40 -11.10 -19.23
CA LYS A 222 3.13 -10.75 -20.64
C LYS A 222 4.19 -11.31 -21.59
N GLU A 223 5.48 -11.30 -21.20
CA GLU A 223 6.55 -11.96 -21.97
C GLU A 223 6.30 -13.46 -22.16
N ILE A 224 5.88 -14.16 -21.09
CA ILE A 224 5.65 -15.61 -21.11
C ILE A 224 4.37 -15.97 -21.86
N THR A 225 3.28 -15.24 -21.65
CA THR A 225 1.95 -15.64 -22.16
C THR A 225 1.60 -14.99 -23.50
N GLY A 226 2.24 -13.88 -23.87
CA GLY A 226 1.92 -13.07 -25.04
C GLY A 226 0.53 -12.41 -24.98
N SER A 227 -0.21 -12.49 -23.84
CA SER A 227 -1.61 -12.11 -23.73
C SER A 227 -1.83 -11.04 -22.66
N ASP A 228 -2.40 -9.90 -23.06
CA ASP A 228 -2.83 -8.85 -22.13
C ASP A 228 -3.98 -9.33 -21.24
N SER A 229 -4.92 -10.09 -21.79
CA SER A 229 -6.07 -10.62 -21.03
C SER A 229 -5.63 -11.56 -19.92
N LEU A 230 -4.67 -12.47 -20.18
CA LEU A 230 -4.12 -13.34 -19.15
C LEU A 230 -3.34 -12.54 -18.10
N THR A 231 -2.61 -11.50 -18.49
CA THR A 231 -1.90 -10.62 -17.56
C THR A 231 -2.86 -9.90 -16.59
N ILE A 232 -3.99 -9.41 -17.10
CA ILE A 232 -5.03 -8.82 -16.26
C ILE A 232 -5.68 -9.86 -15.36
N LEU A 233 -5.97 -11.05 -15.91
CA LEU A 233 -6.61 -12.13 -15.16
C LEU A 233 -5.77 -12.59 -13.96
N VAL A 234 -4.46 -12.75 -14.14
CA VAL A 234 -3.57 -13.14 -13.01
C VAL A 234 -3.43 -12.03 -11.97
N TYR A 235 -3.49 -10.76 -12.38
CA TYR A 235 -3.54 -9.64 -11.45
C TYR A 235 -4.80 -9.67 -10.57
N VAL A 236 -5.97 -9.90 -11.19
CA VAL A 236 -7.23 -10.05 -10.46
C VAL A 236 -7.19 -11.28 -9.56
N PHE A 237 -6.66 -12.39 -10.06
CA PHE A 237 -6.54 -13.65 -9.33
C PHE A 237 -5.66 -13.50 -8.07
N TYR A 238 -4.47 -12.88 -8.21
CA TYR A 238 -3.59 -12.70 -7.06
C TYR A 238 -4.23 -11.80 -5.99
N ASN A 239 -4.90 -10.72 -6.40
CA ASN A 239 -5.61 -9.84 -5.46
C ASN A 239 -6.75 -10.57 -4.74
N LEU A 240 -7.46 -11.48 -5.42
CA LEU A 240 -8.49 -12.31 -4.80
C LEU A 240 -7.89 -13.26 -3.77
N VAL A 241 -6.79 -13.96 -4.11
CA VAL A 241 -6.06 -14.84 -3.18
C VAL A 241 -5.58 -14.03 -1.97
N TYR A 242 -5.01 -12.85 -2.20
CA TYR A 242 -4.55 -11.95 -1.16
C TYR A 242 -5.70 -11.55 -0.21
N ALA A 243 -6.83 -11.12 -0.76
CA ALA A 243 -7.98 -10.72 0.05
C ALA A 243 -8.49 -11.85 0.93
N VAL A 244 -8.66 -13.05 0.37
CA VAL A 244 -9.16 -14.24 1.09
C VAL A 244 -8.16 -14.71 2.14
N ALA A 245 -6.86 -14.76 1.82
CA ALA A 245 -5.82 -15.23 2.72
C ALA A 245 -5.50 -14.25 3.85
N SER A 246 -5.81 -12.96 3.71
CA SER A 246 -5.41 -11.93 4.67
C SER A 246 -5.91 -12.21 6.08
N TYR A 247 -7.21 -12.40 6.29
CA TYR A 247 -7.75 -12.61 7.62
C TYR A 247 -7.24 -13.91 8.28
N PRO A 248 -7.24 -15.09 7.62
CA PRO A 248 -6.69 -16.31 8.19
C PRO A 248 -5.22 -16.19 8.61
N LEU A 249 -4.38 -15.58 7.77
CA LEU A 249 -2.96 -15.40 8.07
C LEU A 249 -2.72 -14.37 9.19
N GLY A 250 -3.54 -13.33 9.26
CA GLY A 250 -3.54 -12.41 10.39
C GLY A 250 -3.92 -13.09 11.70
N ALA A 251 -4.96 -13.94 11.69
CA ALA A 251 -5.36 -14.72 12.86
C ALA A 251 -4.31 -15.77 13.26
N LEU A 252 -3.61 -16.35 12.27
CA LEU A 252 -2.49 -17.24 12.51
C LEU A 252 -1.32 -16.48 13.15
N ALA A 253 -1.01 -15.28 12.67
CA ALA A 253 0.06 -14.44 13.21
C ALA A 253 -0.20 -14.03 14.67
N ASP A 254 -1.46 -13.77 15.03
CA ASP A 254 -1.85 -13.52 16.43
C ASP A 254 -1.59 -14.75 17.34
N LYS A 255 -1.64 -15.98 16.80
CA LYS A 255 -1.44 -17.24 17.55
C LYS A 255 0.02 -17.68 17.64
N ILE A 256 0.74 -17.69 16.51
CA ILE A 256 2.10 -18.25 16.43
C ILE A 256 3.20 -17.19 16.43
N GLY A 257 2.82 -15.91 16.46
CA GLY A 257 3.70 -14.75 16.50
C GLY A 257 3.92 -14.07 15.14
N LEU A 258 3.96 -12.73 15.18
CA LEU A 258 4.08 -11.86 13.99
C LEU A 258 5.35 -12.13 13.21
N LYS A 259 6.49 -12.32 13.91
CA LYS A 259 7.79 -12.66 13.30
C LYS A 259 7.69 -13.92 12.45
N THR A 260 7.07 -14.99 12.97
CA THR A 260 6.99 -16.29 12.31
C THR A 260 6.27 -16.19 10.97
N VAL A 261 5.09 -15.55 10.97
CA VAL A 261 4.28 -15.42 9.75
C VAL A 261 4.89 -14.43 8.76
N PHE A 262 5.49 -13.33 9.25
CA PHE A 262 6.21 -12.40 8.38
C PHE A 262 7.42 -13.06 7.70
N CYS A 263 8.23 -13.81 8.44
CA CYS A 263 9.37 -14.54 7.89
C CYS A 263 8.94 -15.65 6.89
N PHE A 264 7.82 -16.32 7.14
CA PHE A 264 7.21 -17.22 6.16
C PHE A 264 6.88 -16.47 4.87
N GLY A 265 6.28 -15.27 4.97
CA GLY A 265 6.04 -14.41 3.82
C GLY A 265 7.31 -14.06 3.04
N LEU A 266 8.44 -13.76 3.70
CA LEU A 266 9.72 -13.49 3.03
C LEU A 266 10.24 -14.68 2.22
N ILE A 267 10.07 -15.91 2.74
CA ILE A 267 10.43 -17.14 2.02
C ILE A 267 9.54 -17.30 0.79
N LEU A 268 8.23 -17.09 0.92
CA LEU A 268 7.30 -17.15 -0.21
C LEU A 268 7.65 -16.11 -1.28
N PHE A 269 7.99 -14.89 -0.86
CA PHE A 269 8.44 -13.84 -1.78
C PHE A 269 9.67 -14.28 -2.58
N ALA A 270 10.72 -14.78 -1.90
CA ALA A 270 11.91 -15.27 -2.58
C ALA A 270 11.59 -16.42 -3.55
N LEU A 271 10.72 -17.35 -3.15
CA LEU A 271 10.27 -18.45 -4.00
C LEU A 271 9.57 -17.96 -5.26
N VAL A 272 8.66 -16.98 -5.13
CA VAL A 272 7.96 -16.37 -6.28
C VAL A 272 8.95 -15.76 -7.25
N TYR A 273 9.88 -14.95 -6.76
CA TYR A 273 10.85 -14.28 -7.63
C TYR A 273 11.81 -15.28 -8.30
N LEU A 274 12.24 -16.35 -7.62
CA LEU A 274 12.99 -17.43 -8.25
C LEU A 274 12.16 -18.18 -9.31
N LEU A 275 10.88 -18.43 -9.01
CA LEU A 275 9.98 -19.08 -9.95
C LEU A 275 9.84 -18.23 -11.23
N PHE A 276 9.61 -16.92 -11.11
CA PHE A 276 9.52 -16.03 -12.27
C PHE A 276 10.87 -15.81 -12.99
N ALA A 277 12.00 -15.92 -12.28
CA ALA A 277 13.32 -15.86 -12.90
C ALA A 277 13.54 -16.97 -13.93
N PHE A 278 13.01 -18.18 -13.65
CA PHE A 278 13.26 -19.39 -14.46
C PHE A 278 12.02 -19.96 -15.13
N SER A 279 10.84 -19.37 -14.94
CA SER A 279 9.60 -19.87 -15.52
C SER A 279 9.43 -19.47 -16.98
N ASN A 280 8.93 -20.45 -17.77
CA ASN A 280 8.47 -20.24 -19.16
C ASN A 280 7.08 -20.85 -19.41
N SER A 281 6.30 -21.11 -18.36
CA SER A 281 5.01 -21.78 -18.44
C SER A 281 3.89 -20.95 -17.82
N THR A 282 2.76 -20.86 -18.50
CA THR A 282 1.54 -20.18 -17.99
C THR A 282 1.05 -20.79 -16.67
N LEU A 283 1.17 -22.11 -16.49
CA LEU A 283 0.80 -22.76 -15.22
C LEU A 283 1.66 -22.27 -14.06
N LEU A 284 2.98 -22.13 -14.28
CA LEU A 284 3.88 -21.61 -13.26
C LEU A 284 3.62 -20.13 -12.96
N VAL A 285 3.16 -19.33 -13.92
CA VAL A 285 2.71 -17.95 -13.68
C VAL A 285 1.53 -17.91 -12.70
N PHE A 286 0.49 -18.71 -12.93
CA PHE A 286 -0.66 -18.79 -12.01
C PHE A 286 -0.26 -19.30 -10.62
N THR A 287 0.60 -20.30 -10.54
CA THR A 287 1.14 -20.80 -9.28
C THR A 287 1.94 -19.70 -8.56
N GLY A 288 2.77 -18.96 -9.28
CA GLY A 288 3.54 -17.83 -8.76
C GLY A 288 2.64 -16.75 -8.18
N PHE A 289 1.59 -16.33 -8.89
CA PHE A 289 0.66 -15.32 -8.39
C PHE A 289 -0.22 -15.83 -7.24
N PHE A 290 -0.54 -17.11 -7.19
CA PHE A 290 -1.17 -17.71 -6.00
C PHE A 290 -0.28 -17.56 -4.77
N ILE A 291 1.00 -17.96 -4.88
CA ILE A 291 1.98 -17.84 -3.79
C ILE A 291 2.22 -16.37 -3.43
N TYR A 292 2.25 -15.47 -4.44
CA TYR A 292 2.42 -14.03 -4.26
C TYR A 292 1.27 -13.41 -3.45
N GLY A 293 0.02 -13.85 -3.69
CA GLY A 293 -1.13 -13.42 -2.88
C GLY A 293 -1.00 -13.85 -1.41
N ILE A 294 -0.51 -15.07 -1.15
CA ILE A 294 -0.26 -15.57 0.21
C ILE A 294 0.89 -14.77 0.87
N TYR A 295 1.97 -14.49 0.13
CA TYR A 295 3.06 -13.63 0.60
C TYR A 295 2.54 -12.25 1.04
N ALA A 296 1.79 -11.57 0.18
CA ALA A 296 1.27 -10.24 0.48
C ALA A 296 0.37 -10.25 1.74
N ALA A 297 -0.48 -11.27 1.88
CA ALA A 297 -1.31 -11.49 3.06
C ALA A 297 -0.49 -11.77 4.34
N SER A 298 0.68 -12.40 4.20
CA SER A 298 1.59 -12.73 5.30
C SER A 298 2.48 -11.55 5.75
N THR A 299 2.50 -10.44 5.03
CA THR A 299 3.47 -9.37 5.29
C THR A 299 2.85 -8.02 5.56
N GLU A 300 1.98 -7.49 4.69
CA GLU A 300 1.58 -6.09 4.74
C GLU A 300 0.80 -5.70 6.00
N GLY A 301 -0.25 -6.44 6.33
CA GLY A 301 -1.04 -6.19 7.55
C GLY A 301 -0.24 -6.49 8.82
N ILE A 302 0.55 -7.57 8.77
CA ILE A 302 1.35 -8.06 9.90
C ILE A 302 2.47 -7.08 10.25
N ALA A 303 3.16 -6.49 9.26
CA ALA A 303 4.18 -5.47 9.50
C ALA A 303 3.61 -4.27 10.28
N LYS A 304 2.41 -3.79 9.93
CA LYS A 304 1.75 -2.69 10.64
C LYS A 304 1.37 -3.08 12.07
N ALA A 305 0.82 -4.27 12.28
CA ALA A 305 0.53 -4.79 13.60
C ALA A 305 1.81 -4.84 14.46
N TRP A 306 2.90 -5.31 13.89
CA TRP A 306 4.19 -5.42 14.56
C TRP A 306 4.77 -4.06 14.96
N ILE A 307 4.75 -3.08 14.05
CA ILE A 307 5.15 -1.71 14.34
C ILE A 307 4.32 -1.14 15.50
N THR A 308 3.02 -1.36 15.50
CA THR A 308 2.14 -0.82 16.54
C THR A 308 2.31 -1.50 17.90
N ASN A 309 2.76 -2.77 17.94
CA ASN A 309 3.10 -3.47 19.18
C ASN A 309 4.37 -2.90 19.84
N LEU A 310 5.30 -2.39 19.04
CA LEU A 310 6.56 -1.81 19.53
C LEU A 310 6.50 -0.29 19.75
N SER A 311 5.34 0.31 19.52
CA SER A 311 5.14 1.76 19.62
C SER A 311 4.25 2.10 20.81
N PRO A 312 4.58 3.17 21.59
CA PRO A 312 3.68 3.70 22.61
C PRO A 312 2.35 4.14 21.99
N GLN A 313 1.27 3.95 22.73
CA GLN A 313 -0.10 4.22 22.23
C GLN A 313 -0.32 5.68 21.79
N ASN A 314 0.35 6.62 22.47
CA ASN A 314 0.32 8.06 22.17
C ASN A 314 1.18 8.46 20.96
N ASN A 315 2.02 7.59 20.42
CA ASN A 315 2.93 7.84 19.30
C ASN A 315 2.72 6.87 18.14
N THR A 316 1.64 6.09 18.13
CA THR A 316 1.38 5.04 17.12
C THR A 316 1.22 5.63 15.71
N GLY A 317 0.54 6.76 15.58
CA GLY A 317 0.39 7.45 14.28
C GLY A 317 1.74 7.96 13.75
N THR A 318 2.60 8.47 14.63
CA THR A 318 3.95 8.94 14.28
C THR A 318 4.83 7.77 13.85
N ALA A 319 4.80 6.66 14.58
CA ALA A 319 5.58 5.45 14.28
C ALA A 319 5.20 4.84 12.91
N LEU A 320 3.91 4.67 12.66
CA LEU A 320 3.40 4.21 11.37
C LEU A 320 3.67 5.20 10.25
N GLY A 321 3.50 6.49 10.52
CA GLY A 321 3.77 7.56 9.57
C GLY A 321 5.24 7.62 9.17
N PHE A 322 6.16 7.52 10.14
CA PHE A 322 7.59 7.42 9.87
C PHE A 322 7.91 6.24 8.94
N TYR A 323 7.47 5.03 9.32
CA TYR A 323 7.70 3.83 8.51
C TYR A 323 7.14 3.98 7.09
N THR A 324 5.87 4.37 6.96
CA THR A 324 5.22 4.45 5.64
C THR A 324 5.79 5.55 4.75
N SER A 325 6.30 6.65 5.32
CA SER A 325 7.02 7.68 4.56
C SER A 325 8.37 7.15 4.03
N CYS A 326 9.16 6.52 4.90
CA CYS A 326 10.42 5.88 4.48
C CYS A 326 10.18 4.76 3.48
N GLN A 327 9.17 3.92 3.69
CA GLN A 327 8.78 2.84 2.77
C GLN A 327 8.44 3.38 1.38
N SER A 328 7.72 4.51 1.27
CA SER A 328 7.38 5.10 -0.02
C SER A 328 8.63 5.52 -0.80
N ILE A 329 9.67 6.04 -0.12
CA ILE A 329 10.95 6.36 -0.74
C ILE A 329 11.68 5.08 -1.17
N CYS A 330 11.74 4.08 -0.29
CA CYS A 330 12.36 2.79 -0.60
C CYS A 330 11.69 2.10 -1.80
N SER A 331 10.36 2.11 -1.89
CA SER A 331 9.64 1.50 -3.02
C SER A 331 9.90 2.21 -4.35
N LEU A 332 10.05 3.54 -4.34
CA LEU A 332 10.48 4.30 -5.52
C LEU A 332 11.87 3.85 -5.98
N LEU A 333 12.82 3.79 -5.05
CA LEU A 333 14.20 3.35 -5.34
C LEU A 333 14.24 1.88 -5.79
N ALA A 334 13.44 1.00 -5.17
CA ALA A 334 13.33 -0.40 -5.54
C ALA A 334 12.87 -0.57 -6.98
N SER A 335 11.83 0.17 -7.39
CA SER A 335 11.31 0.09 -8.75
C SER A 335 12.27 0.67 -9.77
N ALA A 336 12.94 1.79 -9.46
CA ALA A 336 13.99 2.36 -10.31
C ALA A 336 15.17 1.38 -10.46
N PHE A 337 15.61 0.76 -9.36
CA PHE A 337 16.70 -0.21 -9.36
C PHE A 337 16.33 -1.50 -10.11
N ALA A 338 15.14 -2.03 -9.93
CA ALA A 338 14.66 -3.18 -10.67
C ALA A 338 14.57 -2.91 -12.17
N GLY A 339 14.06 -1.74 -12.57
CA GLY A 339 14.03 -1.31 -13.97
C GLY A 339 15.42 -1.16 -14.58
N PHE A 340 16.36 -0.59 -13.82
CA PHE A 340 17.77 -0.48 -14.24
C PHE A 340 18.41 -1.87 -14.44
N LEU A 341 18.25 -2.79 -13.49
CA LEU A 341 18.78 -4.15 -13.61
C LEU A 341 18.17 -4.89 -14.81
N TRP A 342 16.86 -4.73 -15.03
CA TRP A 342 16.19 -5.35 -16.17
C TRP A 342 16.72 -4.84 -17.50
N MET A 343 16.95 -3.54 -17.62
CA MET A 343 17.48 -2.92 -18.84
C MET A 343 18.95 -3.29 -19.10
N MET A 344 19.78 -3.33 -18.05
CA MET A 344 21.22 -3.59 -18.19
C MET A 344 21.56 -5.07 -18.35
N PHE A 345 20.76 -5.95 -17.78
CA PHE A 345 20.99 -7.39 -17.80
C PHE A 345 19.79 -8.12 -18.42
N ASN A 346 18.82 -8.51 -17.61
CA ASN A 346 17.56 -9.18 -18.02
C ASN A 346 16.62 -9.35 -16.83
N SER A 347 15.42 -9.89 -17.08
CA SER A 347 14.43 -10.19 -16.04
C SER A 347 14.93 -11.24 -15.04
N THR A 348 15.68 -12.25 -15.49
CA THR A 348 16.23 -13.33 -14.64
C THR A 348 17.19 -12.77 -13.60
N ALA A 349 18.13 -11.91 -13.99
CA ALA A 349 19.06 -11.25 -13.06
C ALA A 349 18.32 -10.39 -12.03
N THR A 350 17.35 -9.58 -12.48
CA THR A 350 16.53 -8.72 -11.63
C THR A 350 15.82 -9.55 -10.55
N PHE A 351 15.13 -10.60 -10.94
CA PHE A 351 14.37 -11.43 -10.00
C PHE A 351 15.25 -12.26 -9.08
N THR A 352 16.39 -12.76 -9.57
CA THR A 352 17.34 -13.51 -8.74
C THR A 352 17.96 -12.61 -7.65
N ILE A 353 18.36 -11.38 -7.99
CA ILE A 353 18.90 -10.42 -7.01
C ILE A 353 17.81 -10.06 -5.98
N THR A 354 16.59 -9.84 -6.40
CA THR A 354 15.44 -9.58 -5.50
C THR A 354 15.20 -10.75 -4.54
N ALA A 355 15.25 -11.99 -5.03
CA ALA A 355 15.09 -13.18 -4.18
C ALA A 355 16.22 -13.32 -3.16
N ILE A 356 17.48 -13.12 -3.58
CA ILE A 356 18.65 -13.17 -2.68
C ILE A 356 18.53 -12.09 -1.59
N ALA A 357 18.12 -10.88 -1.96
CA ALA A 357 17.89 -9.80 -1.00
C ALA A 357 16.81 -10.17 0.03
N ALA A 358 15.68 -10.76 -0.40
CA ALA A 358 14.63 -11.21 0.51
C ALA A 358 15.12 -12.29 1.49
N ILE A 359 15.93 -13.25 1.02
CA ILE A 359 16.58 -14.26 1.88
C ILE A 359 17.53 -13.59 2.87
N SER A 360 18.30 -12.60 2.44
CA SER A 360 19.20 -11.85 3.33
C SER A 360 18.42 -11.12 4.43
N VAL A 361 17.29 -10.52 4.08
CA VAL A 361 16.38 -9.88 5.05
C VAL A 361 15.76 -10.93 5.99
N PHE A 362 15.40 -12.12 5.50
CA PHE A 362 14.94 -13.21 6.36
C PHE A 362 15.98 -13.56 7.43
N PHE A 363 17.24 -13.74 7.06
CA PHE A 363 18.31 -14.00 8.03
C PHE A 363 18.51 -12.81 8.99
N TYR A 364 18.47 -11.58 8.50
CA TYR A 364 18.49 -10.40 9.37
C TYR A 364 17.37 -10.46 10.42
N MET A 365 16.12 -10.74 10.01
CA MET A 365 14.99 -10.86 10.92
C MET A 365 15.19 -11.98 11.94
N GLN A 366 15.77 -13.11 11.53
CA GLN A 366 16.04 -14.23 12.45
C GLN A 366 17.07 -13.89 13.52
N ILE A 367 18.15 -13.20 13.14
CA ILE A 367 19.30 -12.93 14.02
C ILE A 367 19.02 -11.73 14.95
N PHE A 368 18.52 -10.63 14.41
CA PHE A 368 18.49 -9.36 15.15
C PHE A 368 17.16 -9.06 15.84
N ILE A 369 16.07 -9.74 15.46
CA ILE A 369 14.76 -9.52 16.06
C ILE A 369 14.39 -10.73 16.93
N LYS A 370 14.21 -10.47 18.23
CA LYS A 370 13.77 -11.50 19.17
C LYS A 370 12.37 -12.00 18.82
N LYS A 371 12.13 -13.28 19.04
CA LYS A 371 10.80 -13.87 18.90
C LYS A 371 9.92 -13.25 20.00
N GLU A 372 8.81 -12.61 19.59
CA GLU A 372 7.75 -12.29 20.55
C GLU A 372 7.14 -13.62 20.97
N PHE A 373 7.18 -13.94 22.27
CA PHE A 373 6.47 -15.09 22.78
C PHE A 373 4.98 -14.84 22.54
N GLY A 374 4.33 -15.73 21.79
CA GLY A 374 2.87 -15.79 21.74
C GLY A 374 2.38 -16.05 23.16
N TYR A 375 1.44 -15.23 23.61
CA TYR A 375 0.74 -15.41 24.87
C TYR A 375 -0.26 -16.56 24.76
#